data_a9060538a5236b174ef2d17db76c6a3d
#
_entry.id   a9060538a5236b174ef2d17db76c6a3d
#
_cell.length_a   1.000
_cell.length_b   1.000
_cell.length_c   1.000
_cell.angle_alpha   90.00
_cell.angle_beta   90.00
_cell.angle_gamma   90.00
#
_symmetry.space_group_name_H-M   'P 1'
#
loop_
_entity.id
_entity.type
_entity.pdbx_description
1 polymer ?
#
loop_
_entity_poly.entity_id
_entity_poly.type
_entity_poly.pdbx_seq_one_letter_code
_entity_poly.pdbx_strand_id
1 'polypeptide(L)'
;MPPHLSASALLASLALAPVLAGCAARSAAAPVATAPGASTPASPLVALRQAADSMLGDSTFANARWGVLIVRPGTGDTLYARDADKLFMPASNQKLLTGSTALATLGPDYQWRTSFVAHGPVRAGVLEGDLAVVGRGDPTVSDRLRTDAMQPLLAVADSLAARGIRRIAGRVVADGDAFPDAVHGYGWAWDDLDSPYSAGVDELFFNEGFGRIVVRGGARPGDSVSVHVTPSTDALPLRVRVQTVTPGVVSGTTATRVRASWDPREARHVLEGVVSVNDSAVLTLAHRDPNAAYLGALTAALRTRGIAVGGGAVTRKEVAPTGDTLFTTRSLPLRDVLPAFEKPSQNQIGELLLKTMGLERTGVGTADSGRRAMERQLQTWGIAPERDVVVRDGSGLSRHDYLTPRAVIRVLDAMRRDANFRLFYDALPIGGVDGTIASRMRGTPAQGNVHAKTGTLDKARALSGYVTTADGELLLFSILCNNYTVPTRQVDRVADALVARLASLRLGGGAPVTGAR
;
A
#
# COMPACT_ATOMS: atom_id res chain seq x y z
N MET A 1 57.03 -6.05 -9.41
CA MET A 1 58.43 -6.03 -8.88
C MET A 1 58.41 -5.33 -7.54
N PRO A 2 58.85 -5.99 -6.44
CA PRO A 2 59.01 -5.40 -5.11
C PRO A 2 60.41 -4.82 -4.92
N PRO A 3 60.79 -4.23 -3.78
CA PRO A 3 61.27 -5.08 -2.69
C PRO A 3 60.84 -4.69 -1.27
N HIS A 4 60.75 -5.70 -0.48
CA HIS A 4 61.09 -5.98 0.91
C HIS A 4 62.00 -4.98 1.67
N LEU A 5 61.74 -4.80 2.97
CA LEU A 5 62.75 -4.88 4.02
C LEU A 5 62.13 -5.11 5.41
N SER A 6 62.60 -6.15 6.04
CA SER A 6 62.36 -6.62 7.40
C SER A 6 63.46 -6.15 8.36
N ALA A 7 63.14 -6.01 9.64
CA ALA A 7 64.09 -6.14 10.79
C ALA A 7 63.26 -6.16 12.09
N SER A 8 63.11 -7.17 12.79
CA SER A 8 63.83 -8.01 13.77
C SER A 8 64.23 -7.29 15.09
N ALA A 9 63.54 -7.73 16.14
CA ALA A 9 63.95 -8.11 17.50
C ALA A 9 64.88 -7.23 18.36
N LEU A 10 64.50 -7.07 19.61
CA LEU A 10 65.37 -7.46 20.74
C LEU A 10 64.62 -7.56 22.07
N LEU A 11 64.78 -8.71 22.71
CA LEU A 11 64.44 -9.03 24.10
C LEU A 11 65.41 -8.34 25.06
N ALA A 12 64.95 -7.94 26.24
CA ALA A 12 65.77 -7.82 27.42
C ALA A 12 64.99 -8.17 28.70
N SER A 13 65.34 -9.31 29.24
CA SER A 13 64.93 -9.81 30.55
C SER A 13 65.83 -9.18 31.62
N LEU A 14 65.25 -8.74 32.73
CA LEU A 14 66.02 -8.55 33.97
C LEU A 14 65.18 -9.07 35.14
N ALA A 15 65.71 -10.14 35.76
CA ALA A 15 65.27 -10.69 37.05
C ALA A 15 66.06 -10.03 38.17
N LEU A 16 65.43 -9.69 39.29
CA LEU A 16 66.08 -9.61 40.59
C LEU A 16 65.13 -10.02 41.72
N ALA A 17 65.63 -10.90 42.55
CA ALA A 17 64.98 -11.57 43.67
C ALA A 17 65.24 -10.85 45.01
N PRO A 18 64.93 -11.39 46.17
CA PRO A 18 63.99 -10.77 47.13
C PRO A 18 64.71 -10.25 48.40
N VAL A 19 64.03 -9.38 49.16
CA VAL A 19 64.41 -9.07 50.53
C VAL A 19 63.26 -9.41 51.47
N LEU A 20 63.50 -10.38 52.34
CA LEU A 20 62.68 -10.74 53.50
C LEU A 20 62.92 -9.72 54.63
N ALA A 21 61.88 -9.08 55.13
CA ALA A 21 61.87 -8.53 56.45
C ALA A 21 60.46 -8.77 57.07
N GLY A 22 60.44 -9.62 58.08
CA GLY A 22 59.24 -9.88 58.87
C GLY A 22 59.06 -8.79 59.92
N CYS A 23 57.79 -8.52 60.23
CA CYS A 23 57.34 -8.13 61.59
C CYS A 23 55.81 -8.17 61.75
N ALA A 24 55.40 -8.86 62.75
CA ALA A 24 54.24 -8.65 63.65
C ALA A 24 52.82 -8.60 63.05
N ALA A 25 52.12 -9.67 63.33
CA ALA A 25 50.67 -9.77 63.22
C ALA A 25 49.95 -8.77 64.12
N ARG A 26 49.11 -7.91 63.53
CA ARG A 26 47.95 -7.31 64.18
C ARG A 26 46.71 -7.79 63.48
N SER A 27 45.90 -8.57 64.22
CA SER A 27 44.58 -9.02 63.80
C SER A 27 43.70 -7.80 63.61
N ALA A 28 43.46 -7.39 62.35
CA ALA A 28 42.40 -6.47 61.99
C ALA A 28 41.22 -7.30 61.45
N ALA A 29 40.06 -7.12 62.04
CA ALA A 29 38.83 -7.73 61.60
C ALA A 29 38.60 -7.46 60.12
N ALA A 30 38.37 -8.49 59.32
CA ALA A 30 38.05 -8.38 57.91
C ALA A 30 36.76 -7.55 57.75
N PRO A 31 36.68 -6.58 56.81
CA PRO A 31 35.44 -5.93 56.49
C PRO A 31 34.52 -6.97 55.87
N VAL A 32 33.30 -7.11 56.42
CA VAL A 32 32.21 -7.89 55.84
C VAL A 32 32.02 -7.39 54.41
N ALA A 33 32.36 -8.20 53.41
CA ALA A 33 32.04 -7.92 52.04
C ALA A 33 30.52 -7.82 51.94
N THR A 34 29.98 -6.64 51.81
CA THR A 34 28.60 -6.41 51.39
C THR A 34 28.42 -7.11 50.06
N ALA A 35 27.59 -8.13 50.02
CA ALA A 35 27.16 -8.78 48.78
C ALA A 35 26.72 -7.70 47.80
N PRO A 36 27.07 -7.81 46.51
CA PRO A 36 26.61 -6.83 45.53
C PRO A 36 25.10 -6.79 45.60
N GLY A 37 24.56 -5.61 45.96
CA GLY A 37 23.11 -5.41 46.11
C GLY A 37 22.44 -5.90 44.86
N ALA A 38 21.46 -6.78 45.02
CA ALA A 38 20.61 -7.23 43.91
C ALA A 38 20.08 -5.99 43.21
N SER A 39 20.55 -5.75 41.98
CA SER A 39 20.09 -4.62 41.17
C SER A 39 18.56 -4.77 41.03
N THR A 40 17.83 -3.80 41.53
CA THR A 40 16.37 -3.74 41.32
C THR A 40 16.11 -3.90 39.84
N PRO A 41 15.26 -4.87 39.43
CA PRO A 41 15.01 -5.06 38.00
C PRO A 41 14.51 -3.75 37.41
N ALA A 42 15.15 -3.32 36.30
CA ALA A 42 14.77 -2.09 35.60
C ALA A 42 13.27 -2.10 35.31
N SER A 43 12.59 -0.95 35.48
CA SER A 43 11.15 -0.90 35.17
C SER A 43 10.92 -1.31 33.72
N PRO A 44 9.78 -1.96 33.39
CA PRO A 44 9.50 -2.42 32.02
C PRO A 44 9.67 -1.32 30.96
N LEU A 45 9.36 -0.07 31.33
CA LEU A 45 9.53 1.10 30.46
C LEU A 45 11.01 1.46 30.23
N VAL A 46 11.84 1.38 31.26
CA VAL A 46 13.29 1.59 31.11
C VAL A 46 13.89 0.51 30.21
N ALA A 47 13.52 -0.75 30.40
CA ALA A 47 13.97 -1.86 29.57
C ALA A 47 13.50 -1.71 28.09
N LEU A 48 12.28 -1.22 27.87
CA LEU A 48 11.80 -0.89 26.52
C LEU A 48 12.66 0.18 25.86
N ARG A 49 12.92 1.29 26.56
CA ARG A 49 13.70 2.41 26.02
C ARG A 49 15.12 2.00 25.68
N GLN A 50 15.80 1.30 26.58
CA GLN A 50 17.15 0.77 26.35
C GLN A 50 17.19 -0.18 25.15
N ALA A 51 16.22 -1.08 25.02
CA ALA A 51 16.14 -1.99 23.89
C ALA A 51 15.88 -1.25 22.57
N ALA A 52 15.00 -0.24 22.56
CA ALA A 52 14.74 0.59 21.40
C ALA A 52 16.01 1.35 20.98
N ASP A 53 16.68 2.01 21.93
CA ASP A 53 17.92 2.75 21.67
C ASP A 53 19.02 1.85 21.12
N SER A 54 19.18 0.64 21.67
CA SER A 54 20.14 -0.34 21.17
C SER A 54 19.84 -0.79 19.75
N MET A 55 18.57 -1.14 19.45
CA MET A 55 18.17 -1.61 18.11
C MET A 55 18.28 -0.50 17.04
N LEU A 56 17.84 0.71 17.38
CA LEU A 56 17.81 1.86 16.46
C LEU A 56 19.17 2.57 16.34
N GLY A 57 20.05 2.37 17.29
CA GLY A 57 21.42 2.91 17.32
C GLY A 57 22.49 1.93 16.83
N ASP A 58 22.12 0.72 16.38
CA ASP A 58 23.06 -0.26 15.87
C ASP A 58 23.82 0.31 14.65
N SER A 59 25.14 0.13 14.65
CA SER A 59 26.05 0.67 13.61
C SER A 59 25.70 0.19 12.19
N THR A 60 25.03 -0.95 12.07
CA THR A 60 24.48 -1.46 10.80
C THR A 60 23.54 -0.45 10.13
N PHE A 61 22.89 0.41 10.93
CA PHE A 61 21.96 1.45 10.49
C PHE A 61 22.57 2.86 10.52
N ALA A 62 23.88 3.00 10.45
CA ALA A 62 24.58 4.30 10.58
C ALA A 62 24.08 5.38 9.61
N ASN A 63 23.65 4.99 8.39
CA ASN A 63 23.07 5.90 7.41
C ASN A 63 21.54 6.02 7.50
N ALA A 64 20.89 5.16 8.28
CA ALA A 64 19.43 5.18 8.40
C ALA A 64 18.97 6.29 9.34
N ARG A 65 17.85 6.90 8.99
CA ARG A 65 17.14 7.82 9.85
C ARG A 65 15.87 7.17 10.38
N TRP A 66 15.76 7.08 11.69
CA TRP A 66 14.61 6.50 12.37
C TRP A 66 13.74 7.58 13.01
N GLY A 67 12.46 7.58 12.64
CA GLY A 67 11.40 8.35 13.31
C GLY A 67 10.49 7.39 14.05
N VAL A 68 10.46 7.48 15.38
CA VAL A 68 9.66 6.56 16.21
C VAL A 68 8.88 7.36 17.25
N LEU A 69 7.59 7.03 17.39
CA LEU A 69 6.77 7.53 18.49
C LEU A 69 5.85 6.41 18.97
N ILE A 70 5.86 6.17 20.28
CA ILE A 70 5.01 5.17 20.97
C ILE A 70 4.32 5.89 22.10
N VAL A 71 2.99 5.84 22.12
CA VAL A 71 2.18 6.52 23.15
C VAL A 71 1.12 5.60 23.75
N ARG A 72 0.76 5.89 25.00
CA ARG A 72 -0.39 5.38 25.72
C ARG A 72 -1.53 6.38 25.56
N PRO A 73 -2.52 6.15 24.70
CA PRO A 73 -3.52 7.18 24.37
C PRO A 73 -4.44 7.54 25.55
N GLY A 74 -4.66 6.60 26.50
CA GLY A 74 -5.51 6.82 27.67
C GLY A 74 -5.00 7.92 28.60
N THR A 75 -3.67 7.99 28.80
CA THR A 75 -3.01 8.98 29.68
C THR A 75 -2.29 10.07 28.86
N GLY A 76 -2.07 9.87 27.58
CA GLY A 76 -1.25 10.75 26.72
C GLY A 76 0.27 10.54 26.91
N ASP A 77 0.69 9.55 27.72
CA ASP A 77 2.10 9.31 28.02
C ASP A 77 2.89 8.89 26.79
N THR A 78 4.02 9.54 26.57
CA THR A 78 5.03 9.11 25.61
C THR A 78 5.92 8.04 26.23
N LEU A 79 5.79 6.80 25.73
CA LEU A 79 6.61 5.68 26.18
C LEU A 79 8.01 5.71 25.56
N TYR A 80 8.08 6.06 24.26
CA TYR A 80 9.32 6.23 23.52
C TYR A 80 9.16 7.28 22.40
N ALA A 81 10.17 8.10 22.18
CA ALA A 81 10.22 9.06 21.09
C ALA A 81 11.65 9.20 20.54
N ARG A 82 11.77 9.14 19.21
CA ARG A 82 12.99 9.46 18.47
C ARG A 82 12.60 10.15 17.18
N ASP A 83 13.14 11.34 16.92
CA ASP A 83 12.82 12.17 15.74
C ASP A 83 11.30 12.27 15.45
N ALA A 84 10.46 12.28 16.52
CA ALA A 84 9.01 12.18 16.41
C ALA A 84 8.35 13.35 15.66
N ASP A 85 9.01 14.49 15.58
CA ASP A 85 8.57 15.73 14.93
C ASP A 85 9.34 16.05 13.64
N LYS A 86 10.12 15.10 13.13
CA LYS A 86 10.82 15.24 11.86
C LYS A 86 10.04 14.58 10.72
N LEU A 87 10.16 15.17 9.53
CA LEU A 87 9.52 14.69 8.32
C LEU A 87 10.27 13.48 7.76
N PHE A 88 9.52 12.45 7.38
CA PHE A 88 9.97 11.22 6.74
C PHE A 88 9.12 10.92 5.50
N MET A 89 9.68 10.30 4.48
CA MET A 89 8.91 9.67 3.42
C MET A 89 8.10 8.52 4.03
N PRO A 90 6.76 8.59 3.98
CA PRO A 90 5.90 7.61 4.64
C PRO A 90 5.71 6.33 3.85
N ALA A 91 5.94 6.38 2.54
CA ALA A 91 5.41 5.40 1.62
C ALA A 91 3.92 5.14 1.91
N SER A 92 3.44 3.90 1.82
CA SER A 92 2.02 3.60 2.02
C SER A 92 1.48 3.83 3.44
N ASN A 93 2.26 4.35 4.40
CA ASN A 93 1.68 4.90 5.64
C ASN A 93 0.85 6.18 5.38
N GLN A 94 1.03 6.84 4.22
CA GLN A 94 0.13 7.88 3.72
C GLN A 94 -1.33 7.42 3.68
N LYS A 95 -1.58 6.13 3.42
CA LYS A 95 -2.93 5.55 3.38
C LYS A 95 -3.68 5.64 4.70
N LEU A 96 -2.97 5.65 5.84
CA LEU A 96 -3.59 5.92 7.15
C LEU A 96 -4.29 7.28 7.15
N LEU A 97 -3.66 8.30 6.56
CA LEU A 97 -4.24 9.65 6.43
C LEU A 97 -5.40 9.63 5.43
N THR A 98 -5.18 9.03 4.26
CA THR A 98 -6.19 8.98 3.19
C THR A 98 -7.43 8.22 3.61
N GLY A 99 -7.28 7.01 4.17
CA GLY A 99 -8.40 6.18 4.62
C GLY A 99 -9.19 6.81 5.76
N SER A 100 -8.49 7.35 6.75
CA SER A 100 -9.13 8.00 7.90
C SER A 100 -9.86 9.29 7.51
N THR A 101 -9.25 10.13 6.67
CA THR A 101 -9.89 11.38 6.23
C THR A 101 -11.05 11.13 5.28
N ALA A 102 -10.95 10.10 4.39
CA ALA A 102 -12.06 9.67 3.56
C ALA A 102 -13.24 9.17 4.40
N LEU A 103 -12.98 8.34 5.42
CA LEU A 103 -14.01 7.86 6.33
C LEU A 103 -14.69 9.00 7.11
N ALA A 104 -13.92 9.97 7.57
CA ALA A 104 -14.43 11.13 8.31
C ALA A 104 -15.21 12.12 7.42
N THR A 105 -14.86 12.25 6.13
CA THR A 105 -15.44 13.28 5.25
C THR A 105 -16.55 12.76 4.35
N LEU A 106 -16.47 11.51 3.90
CA LEU A 106 -17.46 10.87 3.04
C LEU A 106 -18.46 10.01 3.83
N GLY A 107 -18.03 9.46 4.96
CA GLY A 107 -18.79 8.52 5.76
C GLY A 107 -18.69 7.06 5.26
N PRO A 108 -19.02 6.08 6.13
CA PRO A 108 -18.85 4.66 5.82
C PRO A 108 -19.79 4.15 4.72
N ASP A 109 -20.93 4.81 4.53
CA ASP A 109 -21.99 4.43 3.58
C ASP A 109 -21.87 5.12 2.22
N TYR A 110 -20.81 5.92 2.02
CA TYR A 110 -20.57 6.59 0.74
C TYR A 110 -20.47 5.58 -0.39
N GLN A 111 -21.19 5.85 -1.51
CA GLN A 111 -21.20 5.03 -2.72
C GLN A 111 -20.92 5.91 -3.93
N TRP A 112 -19.96 5.52 -4.76
CA TRP A 112 -19.72 6.14 -6.07
C TRP A 112 -20.88 5.85 -7.01
N ARG A 113 -21.06 6.75 -7.98
CA ARG A 113 -22.12 6.66 -8.98
C ARG A 113 -21.53 6.66 -10.38
N THR A 114 -22.09 5.81 -11.25
CA THR A 114 -21.79 5.79 -12.67
C THR A 114 -23.12 5.88 -13.42
N SER A 115 -23.29 6.95 -14.22
CA SER A 115 -24.52 7.20 -14.98
C SER A 115 -24.33 6.78 -16.44
N PHE A 116 -25.38 6.20 -17.02
CA PHE A 116 -25.45 5.78 -18.41
C PHE A 116 -26.46 6.68 -19.11
N VAL A 117 -25.98 7.45 -20.12
CA VAL A 117 -26.71 8.54 -20.77
C VAL A 117 -26.86 8.24 -22.25
N ALA A 118 -28.06 8.38 -22.78
CA ALA A 118 -28.34 8.23 -24.20
C ALA A 118 -28.13 9.56 -24.93
N HIS A 119 -27.24 9.59 -25.91
CA HIS A 119 -27.06 10.72 -26.81
C HIS A 119 -27.85 10.51 -28.11
N GLY A 120 -29.15 10.32 -27.98
CA GLY A 120 -30.09 10.12 -29.05
C GLY A 120 -31.31 9.33 -28.62
N PRO A 121 -32.37 9.28 -29.45
CA PRO A 121 -33.58 8.54 -29.12
C PRO A 121 -33.37 7.04 -29.18
N VAL A 122 -34.17 6.30 -28.39
CA VAL A 122 -34.29 4.83 -28.54
C VAL A 122 -35.51 4.50 -29.37
N ARG A 123 -35.30 3.90 -30.56
CA ARG A 123 -36.39 3.52 -31.48
C ARG A 123 -36.20 2.08 -31.94
N ALA A 124 -37.26 1.30 -31.91
CA ALA A 124 -37.28 -0.11 -32.34
C ALA A 124 -36.10 -0.95 -31.79
N GLY A 125 -35.69 -0.69 -30.54
CA GLY A 125 -34.59 -1.40 -29.88
C GLY A 125 -33.20 -0.89 -30.24
N VAL A 126 -33.09 0.23 -30.96
CA VAL A 126 -31.83 0.87 -31.33
C VAL A 126 -31.69 2.22 -30.61
N LEU A 127 -30.62 2.43 -29.88
CA LEU A 127 -30.17 3.76 -29.48
C LEU A 127 -29.56 4.42 -30.71
N GLU A 128 -30.24 5.44 -31.26
CA GLU A 128 -29.80 6.17 -32.46
C GLU A 128 -28.79 7.27 -32.08
N GLY A 129 -27.66 6.86 -31.48
CA GLY A 129 -26.61 7.75 -31.02
C GLY A 129 -25.58 7.00 -30.17
N ASP A 130 -24.79 7.78 -29.41
CA ASP A 130 -23.77 7.26 -28.52
C ASP A 130 -24.41 6.85 -27.17
N LEU A 131 -23.85 5.82 -26.51
CA LEU A 131 -24.06 5.54 -25.10
C LEU A 131 -22.94 6.21 -24.30
N ALA A 132 -23.21 7.28 -23.59
CA ALA A 132 -22.25 7.93 -22.72
C ALA A 132 -22.23 7.28 -21.34
N VAL A 133 -21.05 7.12 -20.78
CA VAL A 133 -20.78 6.61 -19.44
C VAL A 133 -20.11 7.71 -18.63
N VAL A 134 -20.79 8.20 -17.61
CA VAL A 134 -20.34 9.30 -16.77
C VAL A 134 -19.93 8.75 -15.41
N GLY A 135 -18.62 8.59 -15.23
CA GLY A 135 -18.01 8.02 -14.03
C GLY A 135 -17.72 9.07 -12.96
N ARG A 136 -17.45 8.58 -11.75
CA ARG A 136 -16.97 9.37 -10.59
C ARG A 136 -15.91 8.60 -9.79
N GLY A 137 -15.18 7.67 -10.43
CA GLY A 137 -14.07 6.93 -9.82
C GLY A 137 -14.48 5.74 -8.95
N ASP A 138 -15.47 4.95 -9.38
CA ASP A 138 -15.89 3.72 -8.67
C ASP A 138 -14.76 2.67 -8.65
N PRO A 139 -14.15 2.34 -7.48
CA PRO A 139 -13.09 1.34 -7.37
C PRO A 139 -13.63 -0.10 -7.35
N THR A 140 -14.96 -0.31 -7.33
CA THR A 140 -15.54 -1.61 -7.00
C THR A 140 -15.86 -2.50 -8.21
N VAL A 141 -15.54 -2.03 -9.43
CA VAL A 141 -15.55 -2.85 -10.65
C VAL A 141 -14.23 -3.64 -10.71
N SER A 142 -14.09 -4.64 -9.82
CA SER A 142 -12.81 -5.30 -9.53
C SER A 142 -13.02 -6.73 -9.04
N ASP A 143 -12.16 -7.67 -9.46
CA ASP A 143 -12.11 -9.07 -8.97
C ASP A 143 -11.90 -9.14 -7.44
N ARG A 144 -11.20 -8.19 -6.86
CA ARG A 144 -10.93 -8.16 -5.41
C ARG A 144 -12.18 -7.87 -4.59
N LEU A 145 -13.05 -7.02 -5.09
CA LEU A 145 -14.26 -6.53 -4.39
C LEU A 145 -15.53 -7.24 -4.85
N ARG A 146 -15.43 -7.95 -5.96
CA ARG A 146 -16.51 -8.76 -6.56
C ARG A 146 -15.96 -10.16 -6.88
N THR A 147 -16.82 -11.10 -7.10
CA THR A 147 -16.40 -12.45 -7.56
C THR A 147 -15.74 -12.39 -8.94
N ASP A 148 -16.16 -11.42 -9.76
CA ASP A 148 -15.67 -11.20 -11.12
C ASP A 148 -15.82 -9.71 -11.46
N ALA A 149 -14.75 -9.06 -11.92
CA ALA A 149 -14.75 -7.66 -12.35
C ALA A 149 -15.75 -7.38 -13.48
N MET A 150 -16.11 -8.38 -14.28
CA MET A 150 -17.08 -8.25 -15.35
C MET A 150 -18.53 -8.24 -14.84
N GLN A 151 -18.81 -8.74 -13.66
CA GLN A 151 -20.17 -8.84 -13.11
C GLN A 151 -20.93 -7.51 -13.09
N PRO A 152 -20.39 -6.39 -12.60
CA PRO A 152 -21.09 -5.10 -12.63
C PRO A 152 -21.39 -4.62 -14.06
N LEU A 153 -20.49 -4.89 -15.02
CA LEU A 153 -20.65 -4.48 -16.40
C LEU A 153 -21.67 -5.35 -17.14
N LEU A 154 -21.74 -6.63 -16.82
CA LEU A 154 -22.82 -7.51 -17.31
C LEU A 154 -24.18 -7.04 -16.79
N ALA A 155 -24.27 -6.61 -15.54
CA ALA A 155 -25.51 -6.04 -14.98
C ALA A 155 -25.92 -4.73 -15.67
N VAL A 156 -24.94 -3.92 -16.11
CA VAL A 156 -25.20 -2.74 -16.97
C VAL A 156 -25.81 -3.18 -18.31
N ALA A 157 -25.23 -4.17 -18.97
CA ALA A 157 -25.77 -4.71 -20.23
C ALA A 157 -27.17 -5.29 -20.05
N ASP A 158 -27.44 -6.02 -18.96
CA ASP A 158 -28.76 -6.53 -18.60
C ASP A 158 -29.76 -5.37 -18.39
N SER A 159 -29.33 -4.28 -17.76
CA SER A 159 -30.16 -3.09 -17.54
C SER A 159 -30.54 -2.37 -18.84
N LEU A 160 -29.63 -2.32 -19.82
CA LEU A 160 -29.89 -1.80 -21.16
C LEU A 160 -30.88 -2.71 -21.92
N ALA A 161 -30.64 -4.03 -21.87
CA ALA A 161 -31.52 -5.03 -22.49
C ALA A 161 -32.94 -4.97 -21.93
N ALA A 162 -33.10 -4.79 -20.60
CA ALA A 162 -34.41 -4.65 -19.94
C ALA A 162 -35.15 -3.37 -20.38
N ARG A 163 -34.44 -2.35 -20.84
CA ARG A 163 -35.01 -1.14 -21.45
C ARG A 163 -35.28 -1.28 -22.94
N GLY A 164 -35.16 -2.48 -23.46
CA GLY A 164 -35.39 -2.79 -24.86
C GLY A 164 -34.26 -2.47 -25.80
N ILE A 165 -33.09 -1.96 -25.32
CA ILE A 165 -31.95 -1.64 -26.17
C ILE A 165 -31.22 -2.92 -26.58
N ARG A 166 -31.18 -3.17 -27.90
CA ARG A 166 -30.52 -4.35 -28.51
C ARG A 166 -29.32 -3.93 -29.37
N ARG A 167 -29.24 -2.65 -29.70
CA ARG A 167 -28.15 -2.09 -30.49
C ARG A 167 -27.89 -0.62 -30.10
N ILE A 168 -26.63 -0.25 -30.05
CA ILE A 168 -26.15 1.12 -29.99
C ILE A 168 -25.62 1.44 -31.38
N ALA A 169 -26.26 2.39 -32.10
CA ALA A 169 -25.85 2.75 -33.46
C ALA A 169 -24.53 3.52 -33.48
N GLY A 170 -24.29 4.34 -32.49
CA GLY A 170 -23.07 5.08 -32.26
C GLY A 170 -22.01 4.31 -31.48
N ARG A 171 -21.29 5.03 -30.62
CA ARG A 171 -20.15 4.55 -29.82
C ARG A 171 -20.52 4.38 -28.35
N VAL A 172 -19.65 3.72 -27.60
CA VAL A 172 -19.62 3.80 -26.12
C VAL A 172 -18.58 4.85 -25.75
N VAL A 173 -18.97 5.87 -25.00
CA VAL A 173 -18.17 7.08 -24.76
C VAL A 173 -17.95 7.26 -23.26
N ALA A 174 -16.71 7.35 -22.80
CA ALA A 174 -16.42 7.91 -21.49
C ALA A 174 -16.63 9.41 -21.59
N ASP A 175 -17.61 9.91 -20.84
CA ASP A 175 -18.06 11.30 -20.92
C ASP A 175 -18.04 11.95 -19.53
N GLY A 176 -17.95 13.27 -19.48
CA GLY A 176 -17.69 14.02 -18.27
C GLY A 176 -16.20 14.22 -18.02
N ASP A 177 -15.89 15.04 -17.03
CA ASP A 177 -14.52 15.38 -16.63
C ASP A 177 -14.48 15.56 -15.11
N ALA A 178 -14.89 14.52 -14.39
CA ALA A 178 -14.91 14.52 -12.92
C ALA A 178 -13.49 14.61 -12.35
N PHE A 179 -12.50 14.07 -13.07
CA PHE A 179 -11.08 14.06 -12.69
C PHE A 179 -10.23 14.71 -13.80
N PRO A 180 -10.19 16.05 -13.88
CA PRO A 180 -9.58 16.77 -15.02
C PRO A 180 -8.05 16.82 -15.00
N ASP A 181 -7.41 16.34 -13.94
CA ASP A 181 -5.95 16.32 -13.81
C ASP A 181 -5.30 15.02 -14.33
N ALA A 182 -3.99 14.90 -14.16
CA ALA A 182 -3.23 13.74 -14.61
C ALA A 182 -3.74 12.43 -13.96
N VAL A 183 -3.71 11.35 -14.75
CA VAL A 183 -4.11 10.00 -14.29
C VAL A 183 -3.10 9.39 -13.29
N HIS A 184 -1.84 9.84 -13.31
CA HIS A 184 -0.81 9.41 -12.38
C HIS A 184 -0.57 10.44 -11.29
N GLY A 185 -0.23 9.98 -10.08
CA GLY A 185 0.09 10.84 -8.95
C GLY A 185 1.37 11.66 -9.17
N TYR A 186 1.44 12.83 -8.54
CA TYR A 186 2.60 13.71 -8.63
C TYR A 186 3.87 13.03 -8.08
N GLY A 187 4.95 13.11 -8.85
CA GLY A 187 6.26 12.57 -8.42
C GLY A 187 6.36 11.04 -8.45
N TRP A 188 5.46 10.35 -9.13
CA TRP A 188 5.63 8.93 -9.42
C TRP A 188 6.81 8.72 -10.35
N ALA A 189 7.61 7.71 -10.07
CA ALA A 189 8.79 7.42 -10.86
C ALA A 189 8.39 6.87 -12.25
N TRP A 190 9.00 7.40 -13.29
CA TRP A 190 8.66 7.05 -14.68
C TRP A 190 8.90 5.57 -15.00
N ASP A 191 9.90 4.96 -14.36
CA ASP A 191 10.27 3.55 -14.48
C ASP A 191 9.35 2.59 -13.70
N ASP A 192 8.47 3.12 -12.87
CA ASP A 192 7.43 2.37 -12.17
C ASP A 192 6.11 2.26 -12.98
N LEU A 193 5.90 3.12 -14.00
CA LEU A 193 4.60 3.27 -14.67
C LEU A 193 4.07 2.02 -15.40
N ASP A 194 4.88 1.02 -15.67
CA ASP A 194 4.46 -0.28 -16.22
C ASP A 194 3.98 -1.25 -15.13
N SER A 195 4.26 -0.93 -13.88
CA SER A 195 3.95 -1.77 -12.73
C SER A 195 2.48 -1.65 -12.32
N PRO A 196 1.81 -2.73 -11.88
CA PRO A 196 0.41 -2.67 -11.48
C PRO A 196 0.15 -1.71 -10.32
N TYR A 197 1.14 -1.49 -9.44
CA TYR A 197 1.01 -0.57 -8.30
C TYR A 197 1.04 0.91 -8.69
N SER A 198 1.37 1.25 -9.93
CA SER A 198 1.40 2.61 -10.48
C SER A 198 0.46 2.81 -11.67
N ALA A 199 -0.52 1.91 -11.87
CA ALA A 199 -1.57 2.13 -12.84
C ALA A 199 -2.29 3.47 -12.57
N GLY A 200 -2.58 4.22 -13.62
CA GLY A 200 -3.30 5.48 -13.52
C GLY A 200 -4.75 5.31 -13.08
N VAL A 201 -5.35 6.39 -12.60
CA VAL A 201 -6.77 6.44 -12.23
C VAL A 201 -7.48 7.58 -12.96
N ASP A 202 -8.73 7.32 -13.34
CA ASP A 202 -9.60 8.33 -13.94
C ASP A 202 -11.05 8.11 -13.45
N GLU A 203 -12.02 8.88 -13.94
CA GLU A 203 -13.42 8.78 -13.53
C GLU A 203 -14.08 7.42 -13.81
N LEU A 204 -13.61 6.69 -14.82
CA LEU A 204 -13.94 5.28 -15.06
C LEU A 204 -12.73 4.42 -14.70
N PHE A 205 -12.96 3.42 -13.88
CA PHE A 205 -11.90 2.58 -13.37
C PHE A 205 -12.28 1.11 -13.40
N PHE A 206 -11.37 0.25 -13.87
CA PHE A 206 -11.63 -1.18 -14.08
C PHE A 206 -10.50 -2.03 -13.51
N ASN A 207 -10.87 -3.03 -12.72
CA ASN A 207 -10.04 -4.11 -12.18
C ASN A 207 -8.71 -3.63 -11.58
N GLU A 208 -8.78 -2.69 -10.65
CA GLU A 208 -7.62 -2.11 -9.96
C GLU A 208 -6.57 -1.48 -10.91
N GLY A 209 -6.94 -1.18 -12.15
CA GLY A 209 -6.08 -0.58 -13.18
C GLY A 209 -5.14 -1.55 -13.86
N PHE A 210 -5.30 -2.87 -13.71
CA PHE A 210 -4.41 -3.86 -14.32
C PHE A 210 -5.11 -5.15 -14.75
N GLY A 211 -4.45 -5.89 -15.65
CA GLY A 211 -4.84 -7.24 -16.04
C GLY A 211 -3.74 -8.26 -15.75
N ARG A 212 -4.16 -9.48 -15.46
CA ARG A 212 -3.27 -10.63 -15.29
C ARG A 212 -3.11 -11.37 -16.60
N ILE A 213 -1.87 -11.69 -16.98
CA ILE A 213 -1.53 -12.39 -18.20
C ILE A 213 -0.85 -13.69 -17.84
N VAL A 214 -1.35 -14.80 -18.40
CA VAL A 214 -0.71 -16.12 -18.31
C VAL A 214 -0.19 -16.48 -19.70
N VAL A 215 1.12 -16.65 -19.83
CA VAL A 215 1.79 -17.11 -21.03
C VAL A 215 2.20 -18.56 -20.83
N ARG A 216 1.67 -19.49 -21.61
CA ARG A 216 1.97 -20.92 -21.52
C ARG A 216 2.77 -21.39 -22.70
N GLY A 217 3.82 -22.19 -22.45
CA GLY A 217 4.59 -22.89 -23.46
C GLY A 217 3.77 -23.99 -24.14
N GLY A 218 4.07 -24.25 -25.40
CA GLY A 218 3.49 -25.37 -26.14
C GLY A 218 4.04 -26.73 -25.70
N ALA A 219 3.63 -27.78 -26.41
CA ALA A 219 3.99 -29.17 -26.12
C ALA A 219 5.43 -29.54 -26.56
N ARG A 220 6.00 -28.78 -27.49
CA ARG A 220 7.34 -29.03 -28.05
C ARG A 220 8.14 -27.72 -28.14
N PRO A 221 9.49 -27.78 -28.07
CA PRO A 221 10.32 -26.62 -28.37
C PRO A 221 10.01 -26.07 -29.76
N GLY A 222 9.89 -24.75 -29.89
CA GLY A 222 9.50 -24.05 -31.12
C GLY A 222 7.99 -23.88 -31.33
N ASP A 223 7.15 -24.57 -30.57
CA ASP A 223 5.70 -24.33 -30.64
C ASP A 223 5.35 -22.90 -30.21
N SER A 224 4.28 -22.38 -30.79
CA SER A 224 3.70 -21.10 -30.37
C SER A 224 3.22 -21.16 -28.91
N VAL A 225 3.44 -20.06 -28.16
CA VAL A 225 2.87 -19.92 -26.82
C VAL A 225 1.37 -19.58 -26.89
N SER A 226 0.61 -19.97 -25.89
CA SER A 226 -0.75 -19.46 -25.67
C SER A 226 -0.74 -18.34 -24.64
N VAL A 227 -1.56 -17.30 -24.86
CA VAL A 227 -1.67 -16.14 -23.95
C VAL A 227 -3.11 -16.00 -23.52
N HIS A 228 -3.32 -15.95 -22.21
CA HIS A 228 -4.63 -15.75 -21.60
C HIS A 228 -4.59 -14.49 -20.72
N VAL A 229 -5.52 -13.57 -20.96
CA VAL A 229 -5.68 -12.31 -20.21
C VAL A 229 -6.91 -12.43 -19.29
N THR A 230 -6.77 -12.04 -18.05
CA THR A 230 -7.86 -12.01 -17.07
C THR A 230 -7.95 -10.62 -16.43
N PRO A 231 -9.11 -9.95 -16.42
CA PRO A 231 -10.34 -10.32 -17.11
C PRO A 231 -10.17 -10.37 -18.64
N SER A 232 -10.98 -11.20 -19.32
CA SER A 232 -10.91 -11.38 -20.79
C SER A 232 -11.52 -10.17 -21.50
N THR A 233 -10.68 -9.20 -21.82
CA THR A 233 -11.04 -7.96 -22.50
C THR A 233 -9.96 -7.56 -23.49
N ASP A 234 -10.30 -6.67 -24.43
CA ASP A 234 -9.34 -6.07 -25.37
C ASP A 234 -8.57 -4.88 -24.73
N ALA A 235 -8.68 -4.69 -23.40
CA ALA A 235 -8.15 -3.54 -22.71
C ALA A 235 -6.62 -3.54 -22.54
N LEU A 236 -5.95 -4.67 -22.79
CA LEU A 236 -4.49 -4.80 -22.80
C LEU A 236 -4.01 -5.17 -24.20
N PRO A 237 -3.66 -4.20 -25.04
CA PRO A 237 -3.09 -4.49 -26.35
C PRO A 237 -1.70 -5.12 -26.19
N LEU A 238 -1.53 -6.33 -26.74
CA LEU A 238 -0.32 -7.13 -26.58
C LEU A 238 0.37 -7.40 -27.92
N ARG A 239 1.70 -7.39 -27.92
CA ARG A 239 2.55 -8.01 -28.91
C ARG A 239 3.35 -9.12 -28.26
N VAL A 240 3.26 -10.35 -28.76
CA VAL A 240 3.90 -11.53 -28.17
C VAL A 240 5.12 -11.92 -29.00
N ARG A 241 6.30 -11.89 -28.37
CA ARG A 241 7.61 -12.32 -28.92
C ARG A 241 8.23 -13.36 -27.97
N VAL A 242 7.42 -14.28 -27.47
CA VAL A 242 7.83 -15.34 -26.54
C VAL A 242 7.93 -16.65 -27.29
N GLN A 243 8.98 -17.44 -27.01
CA GLN A 243 9.22 -18.73 -27.65
C GLN A 243 9.10 -19.87 -26.62
N THR A 244 8.57 -21.02 -27.08
CA THR A 244 8.62 -22.26 -26.31
C THR A 244 10.00 -22.89 -26.46
N VAL A 245 10.66 -23.20 -25.34
CA VAL A 245 12.02 -23.80 -25.31
C VAL A 245 12.04 -25.14 -24.58
N THR A 246 13.09 -25.92 -24.81
CA THR A 246 13.32 -27.16 -24.05
C THR A 246 13.41 -26.84 -22.56
N PRO A 247 12.80 -27.67 -21.67
CA PRO A 247 13.02 -27.53 -20.25
C PRO A 247 14.51 -27.61 -19.93
N GLY A 248 15.03 -26.58 -19.32
CA GLY A 248 16.43 -26.48 -18.94
C GLY A 248 16.55 -25.80 -17.59
N VAL A 249 17.57 -26.23 -16.82
CA VAL A 249 17.93 -25.56 -15.57
C VAL A 249 19.19 -24.76 -15.83
N VAL A 250 19.07 -23.43 -15.83
CA VAL A 250 20.22 -22.53 -15.83
C VAL A 250 20.41 -22.04 -14.40
N SER A 251 21.50 -22.45 -13.77
CA SER A 251 21.83 -22.07 -12.38
C SER A 251 20.72 -22.36 -11.36
N GLY A 252 20.09 -23.56 -11.43
CA GLY A 252 19.06 -23.99 -10.47
C GLY A 252 17.65 -23.40 -10.71
N THR A 253 17.45 -22.63 -11.77
CA THR A 253 16.13 -22.05 -12.13
C THR A 253 15.64 -22.63 -13.46
N THR A 254 14.30 -22.71 -13.63
CA THR A 254 13.70 -23.09 -14.91
C THR A 254 14.09 -22.07 -16.00
N ALA A 255 14.14 -22.51 -17.26
CA ALA A 255 14.43 -21.63 -18.39
C ALA A 255 13.32 -20.59 -18.66
N THR A 256 12.14 -20.74 -18.00
CA THR A 256 11.01 -19.81 -18.16
C THR A 256 11.36 -18.41 -17.67
N ARG A 257 11.38 -17.47 -18.58
CA ARG A 257 11.63 -16.05 -18.29
C ARG A 257 10.92 -15.17 -19.31
N VAL A 258 9.82 -14.56 -18.91
CA VAL A 258 9.05 -13.60 -19.71
C VAL A 258 9.12 -12.23 -19.06
N ARG A 259 9.36 -11.21 -19.87
CA ARG A 259 9.34 -9.80 -19.47
C ARG A 259 8.30 -9.08 -20.30
N ALA A 260 7.77 -7.99 -19.77
CA ALA A 260 6.91 -7.07 -20.48
C ALA A 260 7.52 -5.67 -20.47
N SER A 261 7.33 -4.93 -21.55
CA SER A 261 7.66 -3.51 -21.65
C SER A 261 6.60 -2.80 -22.49
N TRP A 262 6.40 -1.51 -22.26
CA TRP A 262 5.51 -0.70 -23.09
C TRP A 262 6.24 -0.17 -24.32
N ASP A 263 5.65 -0.37 -25.49
CA ASP A 263 6.11 0.25 -26.73
C ASP A 263 5.21 1.47 -27.06
N PRO A 264 5.71 2.71 -26.86
CA PRO A 264 4.92 3.91 -27.09
C PRO A 264 4.62 4.16 -28.57
N ARG A 265 5.39 3.58 -29.49
CA ARG A 265 5.19 3.75 -30.94
C ARG A 265 4.02 2.92 -31.44
N GLU A 266 3.85 1.72 -30.87
CA GLU A 266 2.77 0.80 -31.23
C GLU A 266 1.60 0.89 -30.25
N ALA A 267 1.73 1.68 -29.18
CA ALA A 267 0.76 1.80 -28.07
C ALA A 267 0.31 0.43 -27.53
N ARG A 268 1.27 -0.47 -27.26
CA ARG A 268 1.02 -1.82 -26.74
C ARG A 268 2.13 -2.34 -25.83
N HIS A 269 1.78 -3.29 -25.00
CA HIS A 269 2.77 -4.05 -24.24
C HIS A 269 3.42 -5.12 -25.13
N VAL A 270 4.74 -5.20 -25.10
CA VAL A 270 5.53 -6.24 -25.76
C VAL A 270 5.96 -7.27 -24.74
N LEU A 271 5.56 -8.52 -24.93
CA LEU A 271 5.98 -9.67 -24.12
C LEU A 271 7.15 -10.33 -24.83
N GLU A 272 8.30 -10.44 -24.16
CA GLU A 272 9.53 -11.01 -24.72
C GLU A 272 10.13 -12.04 -23.78
N GLY A 273 10.78 -13.06 -24.37
CA GLY A 273 11.51 -14.08 -23.61
C GLY A 273 11.19 -15.49 -24.02
N VAL A 274 11.28 -16.41 -23.05
CA VAL A 274 11.08 -17.85 -23.27
C VAL A 274 10.21 -18.47 -22.19
N VAL A 275 9.45 -19.49 -22.57
CA VAL A 275 8.70 -20.35 -21.65
C VAL A 275 9.08 -21.80 -21.94
N SER A 276 9.40 -22.57 -20.92
CA SER A 276 9.69 -24.00 -21.08
C SER A 276 8.44 -24.77 -21.53
N VAL A 277 8.64 -25.88 -22.25
CA VAL A 277 7.57 -26.82 -22.60
C VAL A 277 6.72 -27.15 -21.37
N ASN A 278 5.40 -27.05 -21.51
CA ASN A 278 4.39 -27.30 -20.46
C ASN A 278 4.51 -26.41 -19.20
N ASP A 279 5.32 -25.36 -19.22
CA ASP A 279 5.45 -24.40 -18.13
C ASP A 279 4.66 -23.12 -18.43
N SER A 280 4.57 -22.19 -17.47
CA SER A 280 3.88 -20.91 -17.65
C SER A 280 4.55 -19.77 -16.90
N ALA A 281 4.51 -18.58 -17.48
CA ALA A 281 4.83 -17.33 -16.83
C ALA A 281 3.53 -16.55 -16.54
N VAL A 282 3.49 -15.92 -15.36
CA VAL A 282 2.38 -15.03 -14.97
C VAL A 282 2.91 -13.62 -14.82
N LEU A 283 2.27 -12.67 -15.51
CA LEU A 283 2.55 -11.25 -15.42
C LEU A 283 1.29 -10.49 -15.01
N THR A 284 1.48 -9.33 -14.42
CA THR A 284 0.41 -8.36 -14.16
C THR A 284 0.85 -7.04 -14.77
N LEU A 285 0.03 -6.48 -15.66
CA LEU A 285 0.36 -5.27 -16.41
C LEU A 285 -0.68 -4.18 -16.18
N ALA A 286 -0.21 -2.96 -15.96
CA ALA A 286 -1.05 -1.78 -15.83
C ALA A 286 -1.79 -1.45 -17.13
N HIS A 287 -3.05 -1.06 -17.02
CA HIS A 287 -3.74 -0.36 -18.12
C HIS A 287 -3.17 1.06 -18.24
N ARG A 288 -2.83 1.48 -19.45
CA ARG A 288 -2.29 2.82 -19.71
C ARG A 288 -3.36 3.91 -19.73
N ASP A 289 -4.56 3.54 -20.13
CA ASP A 289 -5.74 4.42 -20.18
C ASP A 289 -6.86 3.76 -19.37
N PRO A 290 -7.18 4.27 -18.16
CA PRO A 290 -8.22 3.72 -17.32
C PRO A 290 -9.60 3.74 -17.96
N ASN A 291 -9.95 4.85 -18.67
CA ASN A 291 -11.23 5.00 -19.34
C ASN A 291 -11.36 4.00 -20.49
N ALA A 292 -10.34 3.87 -21.33
CA ALA A 292 -10.33 2.88 -22.42
C ALA A 292 -10.44 1.45 -21.87
N ALA A 293 -9.80 1.13 -20.75
CA ALA A 293 -9.89 -0.18 -20.12
C ALA A 293 -11.33 -0.50 -19.67
N TYR A 294 -12.00 0.45 -19.00
CA TYR A 294 -13.39 0.31 -18.58
C TYR A 294 -14.33 0.15 -19.79
N LEU A 295 -14.19 1.01 -20.80
CA LEU A 295 -15.03 0.98 -22.00
C LEU A 295 -14.83 -0.31 -22.82
N GLY A 296 -13.60 -0.81 -22.91
CA GLY A 296 -13.30 -2.10 -23.53
C GLY A 296 -14.00 -3.26 -22.82
N ALA A 297 -13.92 -3.27 -21.49
CA ALA A 297 -14.62 -4.26 -20.66
C ALA A 297 -16.14 -4.14 -20.78
N LEU A 298 -16.70 -2.93 -20.76
CA LEU A 298 -18.14 -2.70 -20.96
C LEU A 298 -18.59 -3.17 -22.36
N THR A 299 -17.81 -2.86 -23.40
CA THR A 299 -18.11 -3.32 -24.76
C THR A 299 -18.12 -4.84 -24.86
N ALA A 300 -17.19 -5.52 -24.20
CA ALA A 300 -17.17 -6.98 -24.09
C ALA A 300 -18.42 -7.52 -23.36
N ALA A 301 -18.83 -6.87 -22.28
CA ALA A 301 -20.05 -7.24 -21.55
C ALA A 301 -21.33 -7.05 -22.42
N LEU A 302 -21.42 -5.93 -23.14
CA LEU A 302 -22.52 -5.67 -24.09
C LEU A 302 -22.61 -6.77 -25.16
N ARG A 303 -21.47 -7.12 -25.77
CA ARG A 303 -21.37 -8.20 -26.75
C ARG A 303 -21.84 -9.54 -26.19
N THR A 304 -21.42 -9.86 -24.96
CA THR A 304 -21.82 -11.10 -24.25
C THR A 304 -23.35 -11.19 -24.07
N ARG A 305 -24.03 -10.04 -23.92
CA ARG A 305 -25.51 -9.95 -23.80
C ARG A 305 -26.21 -9.72 -25.14
N GLY A 306 -25.49 -9.82 -26.26
CA GLY A 306 -26.07 -9.67 -27.61
C GLY A 306 -26.41 -8.23 -27.99
N ILE A 307 -25.86 -7.23 -27.29
CA ILE A 307 -26.02 -5.81 -27.63
C ILE A 307 -24.89 -5.40 -28.57
N ALA A 308 -25.22 -5.12 -29.81
CA ALA A 308 -24.27 -4.69 -30.81
C ALA A 308 -23.90 -3.20 -30.64
N VAL A 309 -22.61 -2.85 -30.80
CA VAL A 309 -22.11 -1.47 -30.82
C VAL A 309 -21.57 -1.15 -32.20
N GLY A 310 -22.08 -0.10 -32.83
CA GLY A 310 -21.74 0.25 -34.22
C GLY A 310 -20.41 0.99 -34.36
N GLY A 311 -20.02 1.81 -33.42
CA GLY A 311 -18.92 2.79 -33.54
C GLY A 311 -17.75 2.62 -32.58
N GLY A 312 -17.51 1.50 -31.96
CA GLY A 312 -16.37 1.31 -31.04
C GLY A 312 -16.47 2.13 -29.73
N ALA A 313 -15.33 2.31 -29.06
CA ALA A 313 -15.22 3.03 -27.78
C ALA A 313 -14.31 4.27 -27.92
N VAL A 314 -14.62 5.35 -27.22
CA VAL A 314 -13.84 6.59 -27.22
C VAL A 314 -13.96 7.35 -25.90
N THR A 315 -12.88 7.97 -25.47
CA THR A 315 -12.90 8.92 -24.34
C THR A 315 -13.15 10.33 -24.88
N ARG A 316 -14.15 11.02 -24.29
CA ARG A 316 -14.48 12.41 -24.56
C ARG A 316 -14.70 13.12 -23.23
N LYS A 317 -13.80 14.03 -22.90
CA LYS A 317 -13.88 14.79 -21.63
C LYS A 317 -14.68 16.07 -21.86
N GLU A 318 -16.00 16.00 -21.81
CA GLU A 318 -16.89 17.15 -21.85
C GLU A 318 -17.49 17.42 -20.45
N VAL A 319 -17.49 18.69 -20.04
CA VAL A 319 -17.87 19.12 -18.67
C VAL A 319 -19.34 18.85 -18.34
N ALA A 320 -20.21 18.76 -19.35
CA ALA A 320 -21.63 18.50 -19.16
C ALA A 320 -22.16 17.58 -20.25
N PRO A 321 -22.29 16.27 -19.99
CA PRO A 321 -22.89 15.35 -20.95
C PRO A 321 -24.35 15.78 -21.21
N THR A 322 -24.68 15.97 -22.50
CA THR A 322 -26.03 16.27 -22.96
C THR A 322 -26.73 14.98 -23.33
N GLY A 323 -27.94 14.76 -22.83
CA GLY A 323 -28.73 13.57 -23.17
C GLY A 323 -29.61 13.10 -22.02
N ASP A 324 -30.37 12.03 -22.27
CA ASP A 324 -31.27 11.45 -21.27
C ASP A 324 -30.57 10.37 -20.44
N THR A 325 -30.53 10.55 -19.13
CA THR A 325 -30.01 9.52 -18.21
C THR A 325 -30.93 8.29 -18.22
N LEU A 326 -30.41 7.20 -18.78
CA LEU A 326 -31.15 5.92 -18.80
C LEU A 326 -31.25 5.29 -17.40
N PHE A 327 -30.14 5.28 -16.67
CA PHE A 327 -30.03 4.83 -15.28
C PHE A 327 -28.67 5.18 -14.68
N THR A 328 -28.55 5.02 -13.36
CA THR A 328 -27.30 5.20 -12.61
C THR A 328 -27.07 3.95 -11.76
N THR A 329 -25.84 3.44 -11.79
CA THR A 329 -25.37 2.36 -10.89
C THR A 329 -24.69 2.95 -9.66
N ARG A 330 -24.61 2.15 -8.60
CA ARG A 330 -23.92 2.48 -7.36
C ARG A 330 -22.86 1.43 -7.04
N SER A 331 -21.74 1.87 -6.52
CA SER A 331 -20.66 1.00 -6.02
C SER A 331 -21.07 0.23 -4.75
N LEU A 332 -20.16 -0.62 -4.25
CA LEU A 332 -20.16 -0.99 -2.83
C LEU A 332 -19.89 0.25 -1.96
N PRO A 333 -20.37 0.27 -0.69
CA PRO A 333 -20.11 1.37 0.21
C PRO A 333 -18.63 1.43 0.65
N LEU A 334 -18.15 2.60 1.07
CA LEU A 334 -16.76 2.83 1.47
C LEU A 334 -16.29 1.85 2.56
N ARG A 335 -17.14 1.47 3.51
CA ARG A 335 -16.81 0.48 4.54
C ARG A 335 -16.35 -0.87 3.97
N ASP A 336 -16.87 -1.29 2.82
CA ASP A 336 -16.49 -2.55 2.16
C ASP A 336 -15.22 -2.38 1.30
N VAL A 337 -14.91 -1.14 0.89
CA VAL A 337 -13.71 -0.79 0.13
C VAL A 337 -12.47 -0.67 1.02
N LEU A 338 -12.63 -0.22 2.27
CA LEU A 338 -11.50 0.01 3.19
C LEU A 338 -10.59 -1.21 3.40
N PRO A 339 -11.09 -2.43 3.63
CA PRO A 339 -10.20 -3.60 3.75
C PRO A 339 -9.43 -3.91 2.46
N ALA A 340 -10.07 -3.72 1.29
CA ALA A 340 -9.41 -3.89 -0.01
C ALA A 340 -8.36 -2.80 -0.31
N PHE A 341 -8.48 -1.65 0.34
CA PHE A 341 -7.52 -0.55 0.28
C PHE A 341 -6.31 -0.78 1.21
N GLU A 342 -6.58 -1.05 2.50
CA GLU A 342 -5.55 -1.06 3.53
C GLU A 342 -4.75 -2.38 3.58
N LYS A 343 -5.43 -3.56 3.54
CA LYS A 343 -4.78 -4.86 3.72
C LYS A 343 -3.74 -5.18 2.62
N PRO A 344 -4.06 -5.10 1.31
CA PRO A 344 -3.08 -5.29 0.25
C PRO A 344 -2.27 -4.02 -0.05
N SER A 345 -2.64 -2.89 0.57
CA SER A 345 -2.01 -1.58 0.31
C SER A 345 -2.23 -1.05 -1.12
N GLN A 346 -3.46 -1.13 -1.62
CA GLN A 346 -3.83 -0.81 -2.99
C GLN A 346 -3.70 0.71 -3.27
N ASN A 347 -2.85 1.10 -4.23
CA ASN A 347 -2.51 2.51 -4.47
C ASN A 347 -3.64 3.25 -5.17
N GLN A 348 -4.24 2.65 -6.19
CA GLN A 348 -5.26 3.31 -7.02
C GLN A 348 -6.51 3.68 -6.21
N ILE A 349 -6.90 2.85 -5.23
CA ILE A 349 -7.99 3.22 -4.31
C ILE A 349 -7.61 4.46 -3.51
N GLY A 350 -6.34 4.62 -3.10
CA GLY A 350 -5.86 5.82 -2.42
C GLY A 350 -6.01 7.08 -3.28
N GLU A 351 -5.64 7.01 -4.56
CA GLU A 351 -5.79 8.13 -5.49
C GLU A 351 -7.26 8.44 -5.76
N LEU A 352 -8.09 7.42 -5.96
CA LEU A 352 -9.53 7.59 -6.15
C LEU A 352 -10.20 8.23 -4.92
N LEU A 353 -9.83 7.81 -3.70
CA LEU A 353 -10.33 8.41 -2.46
C LEU A 353 -9.91 9.88 -2.35
N LEU A 354 -8.65 10.20 -2.67
CA LEU A 354 -8.16 11.57 -2.65
C LEU A 354 -8.96 12.45 -3.62
N LYS A 355 -9.07 12.04 -4.90
CA LYS A 355 -9.82 12.77 -5.92
C LYS A 355 -11.31 12.84 -5.58
N THR A 356 -11.91 11.78 -5.03
CA THR A 356 -13.32 11.75 -4.59
C THR A 356 -13.58 12.76 -3.47
N MET A 357 -12.70 12.87 -2.46
CA MET A 357 -12.85 13.90 -1.41
C MET A 357 -12.84 15.31 -2.00
N GLY A 358 -11.99 15.56 -3.00
CA GLY A 358 -11.97 16.82 -3.76
C GLY A 358 -13.29 17.06 -4.49
N LEU A 359 -13.73 16.08 -5.27
CA LEU A 359 -14.95 16.13 -6.07
C LEU A 359 -16.19 16.42 -5.22
N GLU A 360 -16.37 15.73 -4.11
CA GLU A 360 -17.54 15.92 -3.23
C GLU A 360 -17.52 17.25 -2.47
N ARG A 361 -16.32 17.83 -2.26
CA ARG A 361 -16.18 19.11 -1.54
C ARG A 361 -16.20 20.34 -2.43
N THR A 362 -15.77 20.22 -3.68
CA THR A 362 -15.55 21.39 -4.56
C THR A 362 -16.21 21.25 -5.93
N GLY A 363 -16.78 20.09 -6.25
CA GLY A 363 -17.29 19.78 -7.58
C GLY A 363 -16.20 19.38 -8.60
N VAL A 364 -14.91 19.39 -8.21
CA VAL A 364 -13.77 19.07 -9.09
C VAL A 364 -12.84 18.06 -8.40
N GLY A 365 -12.67 16.91 -9.01
CA GLY A 365 -11.90 15.77 -8.47
C GLY A 365 -10.44 15.78 -8.87
N THR A 366 -9.67 16.81 -8.53
CA THR A 366 -8.21 16.81 -8.72
C THR A 366 -7.49 16.33 -7.48
N ALA A 367 -6.25 15.86 -7.65
CA ALA A 367 -5.38 15.54 -6.51
C ALA A 367 -5.20 16.76 -5.58
N ASP A 368 -5.10 17.99 -6.14
CA ASP A 368 -4.96 19.21 -5.37
C ASP A 368 -6.23 19.58 -4.58
N SER A 369 -7.42 19.44 -5.16
CA SER A 369 -8.68 19.66 -4.44
C SER A 369 -8.88 18.61 -3.33
N GLY A 370 -8.51 17.36 -3.60
CA GLY A 370 -8.51 16.27 -2.62
C GLY A 370 -7.52 16.50 -1.48
N ARG A 371 -6.30 16.92 -1.80
CA ARG A 371 -5.29 17.33 -0.82
C ARG A 371 -5.83 18.41 0.12
N ARG A 372 -6.40 19.47 -0.43
CA ARG A 372 -7.01 20.54 0.40
C ARG A 372 -8.16 20.04 1.27
N ALA A 373 -8.97 19.10 0.77
CA ALA A 373 -10.03 18.49 1.58
C ALA A 373 -9.45 17.65 2.73
N MET A 374 -8.44 16.83 2.46
CA MET A 374 -7.70 16.06 3.47
C MET A 374 -7.04 16.97 4.51
N GLU A 375 -6.30 17.97 4.09
CA GLU A 375 -5.60 18.90 4.98
C GLU A 375 -6.55 19.64 5.94
N ARG A 376 -7.72 20.06 5.48
CA ARG A 376 -8.75 20.64 6.36
C ARG A 376 -9.20 19.65 7.44
N GLN A 377 -9.39 18.37 7.08
CA GLN A 377 -9.75 17.36 8.08
C GLN A 377 -8.58 17.10 9.05
N LEU A 378 -7.34 17.01 8.57
CA LEU A 378 -6.15 16.82 9.40
C LEU A 378 -5.95 17.98 10.40
N GLN A 379 -6.26 19.22 9.99
CA GLN A 379 -6.21 20.39 10.88
C GLN A 379 -7.18 20.25 12.07
N THR A 380 -8.37 19.66 11.88
CA THR A 380 -9.29 19.40 13.01
C THR A 380 -8.72 18.40 14.02
N TRP A 381 -7.76 17.58 13.61
CA TRP A 381 -7.02 16.63 14.45
C TRP A 381 -5.70 17.22 14.99
N GLY A 382 -5.50 18.55 14.81
CA GLY A 382 -4.31 19.27 15.30
C GLY A 382 -3.05 19.02 14.48
N ILE A 383 -3.17 18.54 13.24
CA ILE A 383 -2.06 18.29 12.31
C ILE A 383 -1.95 19.48 11.36
N ALA A 384 -0.78 20.13 11.34
CA ALA A 384 -0.55 21.30 10.50
C ALA A 384 0.07 20.89 9.15
N PRO A 385 -0.59 21.23 8.01
CA PRO A 385 0.00 21.07 6.69
C PRO A 385 1.35 21.77 6.57
N GLU A 386 2.22 21.25 5.72
CA GLU A 386 3.60 21.68 5.43
C GLU A 386 4.57 21.61 6.64
N ARG A 387 4.07 21.57 7.87
CA ARG A 387 4.89 21.39 9.08
C ARG A 387 4.92 19.93 9.55
N ASP A 388 3.74 19.31 9.71
CA ASP A 388 3.58 17.97 10.26
C ASP A 388 3.41 16.93 9.15
N VAL A 389 2.85 17.35 8.01
CA VAL A 389 2.58 16.54 6.81
C VAL A 389 2.76 17.36 5.54
N VAL A 390 3.25 16.72 4.49
CA VAL A 390 3.26 17.23 3.11
C VAL A 390 2.60 16.17 2.25
N VAL A 391 1.42 16.44 1.72
CA VAL A 391 0.63 15.51 0.91
C VAL A 391 0.79 15.86 -0.57
N ARG A 392 1.11 14.88 -1.40
CA ARG A 392 1.19 15.02 -2.86
C ARG A 392 0.31 14.02 -3.59
N ASP A 393 0.13 12.82 -3.01
CA ASP A 393 -0.77 11.80 -3.54
C ASP A 393 -1.60 11.14 -2.42
N GLY A 394 -2.51 10.25 -2.79
CA GLY A 394 -3.37 9.54 -1.84
C GLY A 394 -2.78 8.21 -1.37
N SER A 395 -1.80 7.67 -2.06
CA SER A 395 -1.28 6.32 -1.87
C SER A 395 0.03 6.25 -1.09
N GLY A 396 0.82 7.33 -1.14
CA GLY A 396 2.17 7.38 -0.62
C GLY A 396 3.19 6.76 -1.60
N LEU A 397 2.86 6.61 -2.88
CA LEU A 397 3.81 6.21 -3.91
C LEU A 397 4.73 7.38 -4.29
N SER A 398 4.26 8.60 -4.11
CA SER A 398 5.06 9.82 -4.30
C SER A 398 6.22 9.87 -3.31
N ARG A 399 7.43 10.12 -3.83
CA ARG A 399 8.61 10.40 -3.00
C ARG A 399 8.60 11.80 -2.38
N HIS A 400 7.60 12.60 -2.73
CA HIS A 400 7.40 13.96 -2.24
C HIS A 400 6.34 14.06 -1.14
N ASP A 401 5.78 12.92 -0.71
CA ASP A 401 5.00 12.85 0.51
C ASP A 401 5.92 12.81 1.72
N TYR A 402 5.58 13.59 2.73
CA TYR A 402 6.28 13.57 4.01
C TYR A 402 5.30 13.63 5.17
N LEU A 403 5.62 12.93 6.26
CA LEU A 403 4.88 13.04 7.50
C LEU A 403 5.79 12.79 8.71
N THR A 404 5.36 13.32 9.85
CA THR A 404 6.01 13.08 11.12
C THR A 404 5.40 11.86 11.82
N PRO A 405 6.16 11.08 12.61
CA PRO A 405 5.58 10.05 13.50
C PRO A 405 4.45 10.59 14.37
N ARG A 406 4.56 11.84 14.84
CA ARG A 406 3.52 12.50 15.64
C ARG A 406 2.23 12.73 14.88
N ALA A 407 2.30 13.10 13.60
CA ALA A 407 1.11 13.24 12.76
C ALA A 407 0.37 11.90 12.62
N VAL A 408 1.11 10.80 12.38
CA VAL A 408 0.52 9.46 12.33
C VAL A 408 -0.18 9.11 13.63
N ILE A 409 0.47 9.33 14.78
CA ILE A 409 -0.13 9.06 16.09
C ILE A 409 -1.40 9.89 16.31
N ARG A 410 -1.44 11.16 15.89
CA ARG A 410 -2.65 12.00 15.96
C ARG A 410 -3.79 11.44 15.12
N VAL A 411 -3.49 10.95 13.89
CA VAL A 411 -4.51 10.29 13.06
C VAL A 411 -5.04 9.03 13.73
N LEU A 412 -4.15 8.16 14.22
CA LEU A 412 -4.55 6.92 14.91
C LEU A 412 -5.38 7.21 16.17
N ASP A 413 -5.00 8.23 16.96
CA ASP A 413 -5.77 8.63 18.17
C ASP A 413 -7.11 9.29 17.82
N ALA A 414 -7.18 10.08 16.74
CA ALA A 414 -8.43 10.63 16.24
C ALA A 414 -9.39 9.51 15.84
N MET A 415 -8.91 8.54 15.06
CA MET A 415 -9.72 7.38 14.66
C MET A 415 -10.14 6.51 15.84
N ARG A 416 -9.26 6.30 16.85
CA ARG A 416 -9.61 5.58 18.07
C ARG A 416 -10.81 6.18 18.81
N ARG A 417 -11.03 7.47 18.67
CA ARG A 417 -12.15 8.22 19.29
C ARG A 417 -13.35 8.37 18.37
N ASP A 418 -13.22 7.99 17.09
CA ASP A 418 -14.28 8.10 16.09
C ASP A 418 -15.29 6.95 16.22
N ALA A 419 -16.56 7.21 15.89
CA ALA A 419 -17.61 6.18 15.86
C ALA A 419 -17.30 5.04 14.89
N ASN A 420 -16.51 5.28 13.85
CA ASN A 420 -16.11 4.30 12.85
C ASN A 420 -14.77 3.60 13.20
N PHE A 421 -14.28 3.73 14.44
CA PHE A 421 -13.00 3.14 14.86
C PHE A 421 -12.91 1.66 14.50
N ARG A 422 -13.95 0.89 14.76
CA ARG A 422 -13.94 -0.56 14.50
C ARG A 422 -13.75 -0.86 13.01
N LEU A 423 -14.43 -0.12 12.14
CA LEU A 423 -14.29 -0.27 10.68
C LEU A 423 -12.85 0.02 10.23
N PHE A 424 -12.26 1.11 10.73
CA PHE A 424 -10.88 1.49 10.40
C PHE A 424 -9.87 0.47 10.96
N TYR A 425 -10.02 0.07 12.22
CA TYR A 425 -9.13 -0.88 12.88
C TYR A 425 -9.11 -2.24 12.19
N ASP A 426 -10.28 -2.78 11.83
CA ASP A 426 -10.41 -4.09 11.17
C ASP A 426 -9.97 -4.06 9.70
N ALA A 427 -9.96 -2.88 9.07
CA ALA A 427 -9.44 -2.71 7.72
C ALA A 427 -7.90 -2.78 7.66
N LEU A 428 -7.19 -2.55 8.76
CA LEU A 428 -5.73 -2.63 8.79
C LEU A 428 -5.23 -4.07 8.68
N PRO A 429 -4.03 -4.30 8.08
CA PRO A 429 -3.33 -5.57 8.14
C PRO A 429 -3.10 -6.06 9.56
N ILE A 430 -3.22 -7.39 9.77
CA ILE A 430 -3.06 -8.03 11.08
C ILE A 430 -1.76 -8.83 11.12
N GLY A 431 -0.90 -8.58 12.11
CA GLY A 431 0.38 -9.24 12.29
C GLY A 431 0.27 -10.76 12.31
N GLY A 432 1.01 -11.45 11.42
CA GLY A 432 1.03 -12.92 11.33
C GLY A 432 -0.27 -13.56 10.80
N VAL A 433 -1.27 -12.77 10.37
CA VAL A 433 -2.60 -13.24 9.95
C VAL A 433 -2.92 -12.86 8.51
N ASP A 434 -2.96 -11.56 8.17
CA ASP A 434 -3.40 -11.11 6.86
C ASP A 434 -2.65 -9.85 6.36
N GLY A 435 -3.01 -9.44 5.14
CA GLY A 435 -2.47 -8.24 4.50
C GLY A 435 -0.96 -8.27 4.31
N THR A 436 -0.35 -7.09 4.29
CA THR A 436 1.09 -6.92 4.03
C THR A 436 2.00 -7.42 5.16
N ILE A 437 1.45 -7.78 6.31
CA ILE A 437 2.18 -8.35 7.46
C ILE A 437 1.75 -9.78 7.81
N ALA A 438 1.07 -10.48 6.90
CA ALA A 438 0.62 -11.87 7.08
C ALA A 438 1.74 -12.86 7.43
N SER A 439 2.97 -12.62 6.96
CA SER A 439 4.14 -13.46 7.23
C SER A 439 5.05 -12.93 8.34
N ARG A 440 4.76 -11.73 8.88
CA ARG A 440 5.59 -11.05 9.87
C ARG A 440 5.07 -11.33 11.29
N MET A 441 5.94 -11.23 12.29
CA MET A 441 5.62 -11.36 13.73
C MET A 441 5.00 -12.70 14.15
N ARG A 442 5.08 -13.75 13.31
CA ARG A 442 4.57 -15.09 13.65
C ARG A 442 5.31 -15.69 14.82
N GLY A 443 4.58 -16.38 15.71
CA GLY A 443 5.12 -16.98 16.93
C GLY A 443 5.54 -15.98 18.01
N THR A 444 5.13 -14.71 17.88
CA THR A 444 5.37 -13.66 18.88
C THR A 444 4.06 -13.17 19.50
N PRO A 445 4.07 -12.47 20.64
CA PRO A 445 2.87 -11.85 21.24
C PRO A 445 2.19 -10.81 20.32
N ALA A 446 2.85 -10.36 19.27
CA ALA A 446 2.30 -9.45 18.27
C ALA A 446 1.41 -10.15 17.22
N GLN A 447 1.50 -11.49 17.11
CA GLN A 447 0.66 -12.24 16.17
C GLN A 447 -0.81 -12.16 16.55
N GLY A 448 -1.68 -11.81 15.61
CA GLY A 448 -3.13 -11.64 15.84
C GLY A 448 -3.51 -10.43 16.69
N ASN A 449 -2.52 -9.71 17.21
CA ASN A 449 -2.67 -8.58 18.14
C ASN A 449 -2.43 -7.23 17.44
N VAL A 450 -1.43 -7.17 16.58
CA VAL A 450 -1.03 -5.92 15.90
C VAL A 450 -1.92 -5.66 14.70
N HIS A 451 -2.54 -4.48 14.65
CA HIS A 451 -3.25 -3.94 13.50
C HIS A 451 -2.47 -2.74 12.96
N ALA A 452 -1.76 -2.91 11.84
CA ALA A 452 -0.81 -1.89 11.40
C ALA A 452 -0.66 -1.82 9.88
N LYS A 453 -0.46 -0.60 9.41
CA LYS A 453 -0.15 -0.28 8.02
C LYS A 453 1.35 -0.29 7.78
N THR A 454 1.77 -0.97 6.73
CA THR A 454 3.15 -0.90 6.22
C THR A 454 3.33 0.25 5.23
N GLY A 455 4.57 0.70 5.06
CA GLY A 455 4.99 1.54 3.94
C GLY A 455 6.27 1.00 3.31
N THR A 456 6.34 1.01 1.97
CA THR A 456 7.50 0.53 1.21
C THR A 456 7.74 1.39 -0.01
N LEU A 457 8.89 2.07 -0.03
CA LEU A 457 9.54 2.60 -1.21
C LEU A 457 11.01 2.19 -1.17
N ASP A 458 11.75 2.37 -2.25
CA ASP A 458 13.21 2.19 -2.16
C ASP A 458 13.78 3.16 -1.12
N LYS A 459 14.53 2.62 -0.14
CA LYS A 459 15.13 3.34 1.00
C LYS A 459 14.14 4.02 1.94
N ALA A 460 12.83 3.66 1.90
CA ALA A 460 11.83 4.10 2.88
C ALA A 460 10.96 2.93 3.33
N ARG A 461 10.89 2.72 4.65
CA ARG A 461 10.07 1.70 5.32
C ARG A 461 9.26 2.32 6.43
N ALA A 462 8.06 1.81 6.62
CA ALA A 462 7.17 2.25 7.68
C ALA A 462 6.34 1.09 8.24
N LEU A 463 6.00 1.19 9.52
CA LEU A 463 5.02 0.36 10.20
C LEU A 463 4.37 1.20 11.31
N SER A 464 3.06 1.44 11.19
CA SER A 464 2.33 2.26 12.17
C SER A 464 0.94 1.71 12.41
N GLY A 465 0.45 1.80 13.65
CA GLY A 465 -0.86 1.26 14.01
C GLY A 465 -1.06 1.09 15.51
N TYR A 466 -1.76 0.02 15.84
CA TYR A 466 -2.23 -0.33 17.18
C TYR A 466 -1.63 -1.66 17.64
N VAL A 467 -1.31 -1.75 18.93
CA VAL A 467 -0.90 -3.00 19.59
C VAL A 467 -1.42 -3.02 21.02
N THR A 468 -1.92 -4.17 21.48
CA THR A 468 -2.36 -4.35 22.85
C THR A 468 -1.24 -5.00 23.67
N THR A 469 -0.95 -4.45 24.85
CA THR A 469 0.05 -4.97 25.78
C THR A 469 -0.41 -6.27 26.44
N ALA A 470 0.49 -6.97 27.15
CA ALA A 470 0.17 -8.22 27.85
C ALA A 470 -0.79 -8.03 29.04
N ASP A 471 -0.98 -6.80 29.53
CA ASP A 471 -1.94 -6.42 30.57
C ASP A 471 -3.18 -5.70 30.00
N GLY A 472 -3.38 -5.73 28.67
CA GLY A 472 -4.62 -5.33 28.01
C GLY A 472 -4.70 -3.85 27.65
N GLU A 473 -3.63 -3.07 27.75
CA GLU A 473 -3.62 -1.66 27.34
C GLU A 473 -3.38 -1.51 25.83
N LEU A 474 -4.18 -0.67 25.19
CA LEU A 474 -3.96 -0.31 23.78
C LEU A 474 -2.86 0.75 23.69
N LEU A 475 -1.85 0.51 22.85
CA LEU A 475 -0.81 1.46 22.50
C LEU A 475 -0.93 1.87 21.04
N LEU A 476 -0.54 3.10 20.75
CA LEU A 476 -0.35 3.62 19.40
C LEU A 476 1.15 3.67 19.10
N PHE A 477 1.54 3.27 17.89
CA PHE A 477 2.93 3.35 17.48
C PHE A 477 3.08 3.80 16.03
N SER A 478 4.16 4.52 15.76
CA SER A 478 4.63 4.87 14.42
C SER A 478 6.13 4.66 14.35
N ILE A 479 6.59 3.86 13.40
CA ILE A 479 8.00 3.54 13.15
C ILE A 479 8.28 3.80 11.68
N LEU A 480 9.10 4.80 11.39
CA LEU A 480 9.50 5.22 10.05
C LEU A 480 11.01 5.09 9.93
N CYS A 481 11.51 4.55 8.82
CA CYS A 481 12.93 4.41 8.56
C CYS A 481 13.24 4.84 7.13
N ASN A 482 14.06 5.86 6.98
CA ASN A 482 14.51 6.34 5.67
C ASN A 482 16.04 6.21 5.52
N ASN A 483 16.52 6.23 4.27
CA ASN A 483 17.93 6.31 3.88
C ASN A 483 18.79 5.13 4.34
N TYR A 484 18.21 3.98 4.66
CA TYR A 484 18.96 2.78 5.02
C TYR A 484 19.68 2.18 3.80
N THR A 485 20.85 1.58 4.03
CA THR A 485 21.67 0.93 3.00
C THR A 485 21.67 -0.59 3.09
N VAL A 486 21.16 -1.13 4.20
CA VAL A 486 21.03 -2.56 4.46
C VAL A 486 19.88 -3.18 3.65
N PRO A 487 19.82 -4.52 3.52
CA PRO A 487 18.65 -5.19 2.98
C PRO A 487 17.37 -4.84 3.76
N THR A 488 16.28 -4.51 3.06
CA THR A 488 14.99 -4.06 3.63
C THR A 488 14.47 -4.95 4.76
N ARG A 489 14.66 -6.29 4.64
CA ARG A 489 14.27 -7.25 5.67
C ARG A 489 14.93 -7.02 7.04
N GLN A 490 16.07 -6.35 7.10
CA GLN A 490 16.72 -6.02 8.38
C GLN A 490 15.98 -4.89 9.08
N VAL A 491 15.54 -3.87 8.33
CA VAL A 491 14.68 -2.79 8.83
C VAL A 491 13.35 -3.37 9.35
N ASP A 492 12.74 -4.30 8.59
CA ASP A 492 11.52 -4.97 9.03
C ASP A 492 11.69 -5.73 10.34
N ARG A 493 12.82 -6.45 10.53
CA ARG A 493 13.10 -7.17 11.77
C ARG A 493 13.19 -6.27 12.99
N VAL A 494 13.79 -5.08 12.85
CA VAL A 494 13.85 -4.09 13.94
C VAL A 494 12.46 -3.62 14.32
N ALA A 495 11.64 -3.24 13.33
CA ALA A 495 10.26 -2.81 13.57
C ALA A 495 9.43 -3.93 14.22
N ASP A 496 9.53 -5.17 13.72
CA ASP A 496 8.82 -6.34 14.26
C ASP A 496 9.24 -6.65 15.70
N ALA A 497 10.54 -6.62 15.98
CA ALA A 497 11.08 -6.87 17.32
C ALA A 497 10.60 -5.80 18.31
N LEU A 498 10.57 -4.53 17.91
CA LEU A 498 10.08 -3.45 18.76
C LEU A 498 8.59 -3.63 19.05
N VAL A 499 7.77 -3.92 18.04
CA VAL A 499 6.33 -4.11 18.21
C VAL A 499 6.02 -5.38 19.03
N ALA A 500 6.78 -6.48 18.86
CA ALA A 500 6.65 -7.67 19.68
C ALA A 500 6.97 -7.39 21.16
N ARG A 501 7.93 -6.50 21.45
CA ARG A 501 8.20 -6.03 22.81
C ARG A 501 7.03 -5.23 23.37
N LEU A 502 6.40 -4.35 22.58
CA LEU A 502 5.21 -3.61 23.00
C LEU A 502 4.07 -4.56 23.38
N ALA A 503 3.83 -5.59 22.57
CA ALA A 503 2.83 -6.62 22.86
C ALA A 503 3.13 -7.43 24.16
N SER A 504 4.40 -7.52 24.56
CA SER A 504 4.84 -8.22 25.78
C SER A 504 4.85 -7.34 27.02
N LEU A 505 4.68 -6.02 26.91
CA LEU A 505 4.76 -5.10 28.03
C LEU A 505 3.67 -5.37 29.09
N ARG A 506 4.05 -5.13 30.34
CA ARG A 506 3.15 -5.01 31.49
C ARG A 506 3.44 -3.67 32.15
N LEU A 507 2.55 -2.73 31.98
CA LEU A 507 2.75 -1.34 32.43
C LEU A 507 2.22 -1.10 33.85
N GLY A 508 1.41 -2.03 34.36
CA GLY A 508 0.87 -1.99 35.73
C GLY A 508 0.02 -0.74 35.94
N GLY A 509 -1.32 -0.83 35.89
CA GLY A 509 -2.20 0.28 36.29
C GLY A 509 -3.31 0.70 35.33
N GLY A 510 -3.66 -0.10 34.36
CA GLY A 510 -4.86 0.11 33.53
C GLY A 510 -5.95 -0.89 33.87
N ALA A 511 -7.16 -0.42 34.17
CA ALA A 511 -8.33 -1.29 34.07
C ALA A 511 -8.45 -1.78 32.63
N PRO A 512 -8.74 -3.07 32.34
CA PRO A 512 -8.90 -3.56 30.96
C PRO A 512 -9.99 -2.72 30.27
N VAL A 513 -9.70 -2.23 29.07
CA VAL A 513 -10.71 -1.62 28.20
C VAL A 513 -11.69 -2.72 27.82
N THR A 514 -12.77 -2.86 28.59
CA THR A 514 -13.91 -3.73 28.27
C THR A 514 -14.63 -3.13 27.07
N GLY A 515 -14.36 -3.67 25.87
CA GLY A 515 -14.99 -3.16 24.65
C GLY A 515 -14.52 -3.80 23.34
N ALA A 516 -13.94 -5.00 23.38
CA ALA A 516 -13.57 -5.74 22.16
C ALA A 516 -14.00 -7.20 22.30
N ARG A 517 -15.28 -7.46 22.14
CA ARG A 517 -15.83 -8.77 21.77
C ARG A 517 -16.76 -8.60 20.57
#